data_06fb7f39470f8418eb6e09c238418797
#
_entry.id   06fb7f39470f8418eb6e09c238418797
#
_cell.length_a   1.000
_cell.length_b   1.000
_cell.length_c   1.000
_cell.angle_alpha   90.00
_cell.angle_beta   90.00
_cell.angle_gamma   90.00
#
_symmetry.space_group_name_H-M   'P 1'
#
loop_
_entity.id
_entity.type
_entity.pdbx_description
1 polymer ?
#
loop_
_entity_poly.entity_id
_entity_poly.type
_entity_poly.pdbx_seq_one_letter_code
_entity_poly.pdbx_strand_id
1 'polypeptide(L)'
;MIKINDFNTQHISCEYADSVIKMERHFKMGNRYLSYILNERNFRDDIMLCPPSKLIKVIESFNLRFPDIDYDAEDWRYFRNYMIRQYERVRKGILHLVLNSLNLSVCPYCNRQYIFGTDNNRKVGAQFDHFYSKSKYPYLALSFYNLIPCCPTCNKAKGEECIEINPYIEGFENNGKLMVDSPLNCILRNADWEVKFKADDRCKTNIQAFALDELYKKHKDYAHEIVLKSVAYQKGYYNDLKISFRNIGITDETIER
;
A
#
# COMPACT_ATOMS: atom_id res chain seq x y z
N MET A 1 -4.96 7.79 2.08
CA MET A 1 -3.84 6.90 1.73
C MET A 1 -2.52 7.61 1.94
N ILE A 2 -1.49 6.87 2.30
CA ILE A 2 -0.13 7.40 2.50
C ILE A 2 0.84 6.72 1.54
N LYS A 3 1.84 7.49 1.10
CA LYS A 3 2.95 6.95 0.30
C LYS A 3 3.87 6.09 1.18
N ILE A 4 4.33 4.97 0.63
CA ILE A 4 5.37 4.15 1.25
C ILE A 4 6.72 4.82 0.99
N ASN A 5 7.49 5.05 2.06
CA ASN A 5 8.74 5.80 1.98
C ASN A 5 9.82 5.05 1.21
N ASP A 6 10.50 5.73 0.28
CA ASP A 6 11.48 5.12 -0.64
C ASP A 6 12.85 4.81 0.00
N PHE A 7 13.12 5.32 1.21
CA PHE A 7 14.46 5.39 1.79
C PHE A 7 15.22 4.05 1.85
N ASN A 8 14.51 2.92 2.05
CA ASN A 8 15.13 1.59 2.09
C ASN A 8 14.52 0.62 1.06
N THR A 9 13.54 1.06 0.29
CA THR A 9 12.73 0.16 -0.54
C THR A 9 13.56 -0.54 -1.61
N GLN A 10 14.57 0.13 -2.18
CA GLN A 10 15.43 -0.45 -3.20
C GLN A 10 16.33 -1.57 -2.65
N HIS A 11 16.93 -1.38 -1.49
CA HIS A 11 17.76 -2.41 -0.85
C HIS A 11 16.90 -3.62 -0.47
N ILE A 12 15.78 -3.40 0.17
CA ILE A 12 14.82 -4.43 0.59
C ILE A 12 14.31 -5.23 -0.60
N SER A 13 13.99 -4.55 -1.71
CA SER A 13 13.52 -5.23 -2.93
C SER A 13 14.57 -6.16 -3.52
N CYS A 14 15.85 -5.79 -3.49
CA CYS A 14 16.95 -6.65 -3.95
C CYS A 14 17.10 -7.87 -3.05
N GLU A 15 17.11 -7.71 -1.73
CA GLU A 15 17.18 -8.83 -0.78
C GLU A 15 15.99 -9.79 -0.93
N TYR A 16 14.78 -9.22 -1.13
CA TYR A 16 13.59 -9.98 -1.44
C TYR A 16 13.77 -10.82 -2.71
N ALA A 17 14.18 -10.19 -3.81
CA ALA A 17 14.34 -10.87 -5.10
C ALA A 17 15.37 -12.01 -5.02
N ASP A 18 16.52 -11.77 -4.39
CA ASP A 18 17.56 -12.78 -4.22
C ASP A 18 17.09 -13.96 -3.35
N SER A 19 16.25 -13.67 -2.35
CA SER A 19 15.68 -14.71 -1.50
C SER A 19 14.61 -15.53 -2.25
N VAL A 20 13.81 -14.90 -3.10
CA VAL A 20 12.79 -15.59 -3.92
C VAL A 20 13.48 -16.49 -4.94
N ILE A 21 14.53 -16.03 -5.63
CA ILE A 21 15.28 -16.83 -6.62
C ILE A 21 15.88 -18.08 -5.97
N LYS A 22 16.42 -17.97 -4.76
CA LYS A 22 16.92 -19.14 -4.00
C LYS A 22 15.84 -20.16 -3.67
N MET A 23 14.57 -19.76 -3.66
CA MET A 23 13.43 -20.64 -3.40
C MET A 23 12.82 -21.24 -4.68
N GLU A 24 13.27 -20.79 -5.86
CA GLU A 24 12.79 -21.31 -7.15
C GLU A 24 13.02 -22.81 -7.26
N ARG A 25 11.99 -23.51 -7.71
CA ARG A 25 12.03 -24.95 -7.97
C ARG A 25 11.51 -25.25 -9.37
N HIS A 26 11.94 -26.37 -9.88
CA HIS A 26 11.64 -26.87 -11.23
C HIS A 26 10.19 -26.63 -11.65
N PHE A 27 10.01 -26.01 -12.79
CA PHE A 27 8.72 -25.85 -13.46
C PHE A 27 8.57 -26.86 -14.61
N LYS A 28 7.33 -27.11 -15.03
CA LYS A 28 7.05 -27.99 -16.16
C LYS A 28 7.67 -27.40 -17.42
N MET A 29 8.67 -28.05 -17.98
CA MET A 29 9.22 -27.65 -19.28
C MET A 29 8.14 -27.70 -20.35
N GLY A 30 8.12 -26.70 -21.22
CA GLY A 30 7.15 -26.59 -22.32
C GLY A 30 5.94 -25.68 -22.08
N ASN A 31 5.79 -25.08 -20.86
CA ASN A 31 4.79 -24.03 -20.70
C ASN A 31 5.29 -22.71 -21.29
N ARG A 32 4.62 -22.22 -22.33
CA ARG A 32 5.05 -21.02 -23.09
C ARG A 32 5.11 -19.75 -22.25
N TYR A 33 4.21 -19.59 -21.28
CA TYR A 33 4.17 -18.39 -20.43
C TYR A 33 5.32 -18.40 -19.41
N LEU A 34 5.59 -19.56 -18.78
CA LEU A 34 6.74 -19.70 -17.88
C LEU A 34 8.06 -19.54 -18.63
N SER A 35 8.17 -20.13 -19.83
CA SER A 35 9.36 -19.98 -20.67
C SER A 35 9.64 -18.50 -20.98
N TYR A 36 8.61 -17.75 -21.32
CA TYR A 36 8.75 -16.32 -21.61
C TYR A 36 9.25 -15.52 -20.38
N ILE A 37 8.61 -15.68 -19.21
CA ILE A 37 8.98 -14.87 -18.05
C ILE A 37 10.28 -15.30 -17.36
N LEU A 38 10.67 -16.58 -17.45
CA LEU A 38 11.84 -17.12 -16.76
C LEU A 38 13.07 -17.24 -17.65
N ASN A 39 12.91 -17.42 -18.96
CA ASN A 39 14.02 -17.68 -19.88
C ASN A 39 14.23 -16.57 -20.90
N GLU A 40 13.16 -15.98 -21.43
CA GLU A 40 13.26 -14.94 -22.46
C GLU A 40 13.42 -13.54 -21.84
N ARG A 41 13.05 -13.38 -20.56
CA ARG A 41 13.23 -12.16 -19.78
C ARG A 41 14.15 -12.39 -18.60
N ASN A 42 14.77 -11.33 -18.11
CA ASN A 42 15.40 -11.35 -16.80
C ASN A 42 14.30 -11.24 -15.74
N PHE A 43 13.84 -12.40 -15.25
CA PHE A 43 12.74 -12.48 -14.28
C PHE A 43 13.01 -11.62 -13.04
N ARG A 44 14.27 -11.62 -12.56
CA ARG A 44 14.67 -10.80 -11.41
C ARG A 44 14.46 -9.30 -11.68
N ASP A 45 15.06 -8.79 -12.73
CA ASP A 45 15.15 -7.33 -12.95
C ASP A 45 13.93 -6.79 -13.69
N ASP A 46 13.42 -7.53 -14.69
CA ASP A 46 12.30 -7.06 -15.52
C ASP A 46 10.92 -7.28 -14.88
N ILE A 47 10.79 -8.25 -13.95
CA ILE A 47 9.50 -8.62 -13.35
C ILE A 47 9.51 -8.36 -11.85
N MET A 48 10.45 -8.97 -11.11
CA MET A 48 10.43 -8.89 -9.65
C MET A 48 10.80 -7.50 -9.14
N LEU A 49 11.83 -6.89 -9.72
CA LEU A 49 12.33 -5.55 -9.38
C LEU A 49 11.76 -4.44 -10.26
N CYS A 50 10.81 -4.75 -11.14
CA CYS A 50 10.19 -3.76 -12.01
C CYS A 50 9.63 -2.60 -11.18
N PRO A 51 10.08 -1.35 -11.41
CA PRO A 51 9.58 -0.19 -10.69
C PRO A 51 8.06 -0.04 -10.81
N PRO A 52 7.37 0.48 -9.77
CA PRO A 52 5.91 0.53 -9.75
C PRO A 52 5.31 1.31 -10.93
N SER A 53 5.99 2.37 -11.39
CA SER A 53 5.58 3.16 -12.57
C SER A 53 5.71 2.42 -13.91
N LYS A 54 6.45 1.30 -13.94
CA LYS A 54 6.68 0.51 -15.15
C LYS A 54 5.90 -0.82 -15.18
N LEU A 55 5.20 -1.19 -14.11
CA LEU A 55 4.43 -2.43 -14.05
C LEU A 55 3.40 -2.54 -15.18
N ILE A 56 2.78 -1.44 -15.55
CA ILE A 56 1.84 -1.40 -16.69
C ILE A 56 2.51 -1.81 -18.01
N LYS A 57 3.79 -1.43 -18.22
CA LYS A 57 4.54 -1.82 -19.42
C LYS A 57 4.85 -3.31 -19.48
N VAL A 58 4.99 -3.95 -18.32
CA VAL A 58 5.13 -5.41 -18.24
C VAL A 58 3.83 -6.07 -18.70
N ILE A 59 2.68 -5.54 -18.26
CA ILE A 59 1.36 -6.01 -18.67
C ILE A 59 1.19 -5.85 -20.19
N GLU A 60 1.47 -4.68 -20.72
CA GLU A 60 1.39 -4.39 -22.16
C GLU A 60 2.28 -5.31 -22.98
N SER A 61 3.53 -5.51 -22.54
CA SER A 61 4.49 -6.41 -23.23
C SER A 61 4.03 -7.87 -23.20
N PHE A 62 3.42 -8.29 -22.09
CA PHE A 62 2.88 -9.65 -21.97
C PHE A 62 1.69 -9.85 -22.88
N ASN A 63 0.76 -8.89 -22.92
CA ASN A 63 -0.41 -8.93 -23.80
C ASN A 63 -0.01 -8.88 -25.28
N LEU A 64 1.00 -8.09 -25.64
CA LEU A 64 1.52 -8.04 -27.00
C LEU A 64 2.14 -9.38 -27.42
N ARG A 65 2.84 -10.04 -26.50
CA ARG A 65 3.46 -11.37 -26.75
C ARG A 65 2.43 -12.48 -26.86
N PHE A 66 1.33 -12.35 -26.14
CA PHE A 66 0.25 -13.32 -26.05
C PHE A 66 -1.11 -12.63 -26.23
N PRO A 67 -1.48 -12.23 -27.46
CA PRO A 67 -2.72 -11.48 -27.69
C PRO A 67 -3.98 -12.34 -27.49
N ASP A 68 -3.88 -13.64 -27.75
CA ASP A 68 -5.01 -14.57 -27.74
C ASP A 68 -4.87 -15.57 -26.59
N ILE A 69 -4.96 -15.07 -25.33
CA ILE A 69 -4.91 -15.96 -24.17
C ILE A 69 -6.28 -16.61 -23.95
N ASP A 70 -6.31 -17.91 -24.06
CA ASP A 70 -7.43 -18.68 -23.54
C ASP A 70 -7.23 -18.92 -22.04
N TYR A 71 -7.99 -18.20 -21.22
CA TYR A 71 -7.91 -18.25 -19.76
C TYR A 71 -8.40 -19.58 -19.17
N ASP A 72 -9.14 -20.38 -19.95
CA ASP A 72 -9.64 -21.70 -19.58
C ASP A 72 -8.73 -22.85 -20.07
N ALA A 73 -7.74 -22.55 -20.89
CA ALA A 73 -6.78 -23.52 -21.34
C ALA A 73 -5.93 -24.11 -20.20
N GLU A 74 -5.53 -25.39 -20.34
CA GLU A 74 -4.75 -26.09 -19.32
C GLU A 74 -3.39 -25.42 -19.07
N ASP A 75 -2.72 -24.95 -20.12
CA ASP A 75 -1.42 -24.30 -20.04
C ASP A 75 -1.47 -22.97 -19.27
N TRP A 76 -2.53 -22.15 -19.47
CA TRP A 76 -2.76 -20.95 -18.69
C TRP A 76 -3.08 -21.25 -17.24
N ARG A 77 -3.99 -22.20 -16.99
CA ARG A 77 -4.34 -22.60 -15.60
C ARG A 77 -3.13 -23.15 -14.85
N TYR A 78 -2.28 -23.95 -15.52
CA TYR A 78 -1.03 -24.42 -14.93
C TYR A 78 -0.12 -23.26 -14.58
N PHE A 79 0.14 -22.34 -15.51
CA PHE A 79 0.95 -21.14 -15.30
C PHE A 79 0.46 -20.32 -14.11
N ARG A 80 -0.81 -19.92 -14.11
CA ARG A 80 -1.42 -19.16 -13.03
C ARG A 80 -1.27 -19.85 -11.68
N ASN A 81 -1.59 -21.12 -11.60
CA ASN A 81 -1.51 -21.89 -10.36
C ASN A 81 -0.07 -22.07 -9.89
N TYR A 82 0.89 -22.17 -10.81
CA TYR A 82 2.31 -22.22 -10.49
C TYR A 82 2.74 -20.91 -9.82
N MET A 83 2.47 -19.77 -10.42
CA MET A 83 2.85 -18.45 -9.88
C MET A 83 2.19 -18.17 -8.52
N ILE A 84 0.92 -18.49 -8.36
CA ILE A 84 0.21 -18.37 -7.08
C ILE A 84 0.85 -19.24 -5.99
N ARG A 85 1.24 -20.49 -6.30
CA ARG A 85 1.95 -21.34 -5.35
C ARG A 85 3.31 -20.81 -4.96
N GLN A 86 4.06 -20.21 -5.89
CA GLN A 86 5.33 -19.58 -5.56
C GLN A 86 5.10 -18.40 -4.59
N TYR A 87 4.10 -17.54 -4.87
CA TYR A 87 3.73 -16.47 -3.95
C TYR A 87 3.38 -16.98 -2.53
N GLU A 88 2.60 -18.05 -2.42
CA GLU A 88 2.24 -18.60 -1.09
C GLU A 88 3.46 -19.13 -0.31
N ARG A 89 4.51 -19.60 -0.98
CA ARG A 89 5.79 -19.94 -0.35
C ARG A 89 6.52 -18.70 0.15
N VAL A 90 6.63 -17.69 -0.70
CA VAL A 90 7.27 -16.40 -0.38
C VAL A 90 6.55 -15.73 0.79
N ARG A 91 5.23 -15.71 0.77
CA ARG A 91 4.41 -15.15 1.84
C ARG A 91 4.71 -15.77 3.20
N LYS A 92 4.89 -17.08 3.26
CA LYS A 92 5.19 -17.81 4.50
C LYS A 92 6.63 -17.62 5.00
N GLY A 93 7.55 -17.37 4.08
CA GLY A 93 8.99 -17.37 4.36
C GLY A 93 9.60 -15.99 4.56
N ILE A 94 9.31 -15.03 3.70
CA ILE A 94 10.09 -13.80 3.54
C ILE A 94 9.29 -12.52 3.79
N LEU A 95 8.00 -12.50 3.48
CA LEU A 95 7.24 -11.25 3.51
C LEU A 95 7.15 -10.59 4.90
N HIS A 96 7.29 -11.35 6.00
CA HIS A 96 7.38 -10.76 7.33
C HIS A 96 8.66 -9.92 7.52
N LEU A 97 9.79 -10.37 6.94
CA LEU A 97 11.06 -9.61 6.96
C LEU A 97 10.93 -8.32 6.16
N VAL A 98 10.30 -8.41 4.98
CA VAL A 98 10.01 -7.23 4.14
C VAL A 98 9.19 -6.20 4.90
N LEU A 99 8.14 -6.62 5.61
CA LEU A 99 7.30 -5.71 6.38
C LEU A 99 8.09 -4.99 7.48
N ASN A 100 8.91 -5.71 8.24
CA ASN A 100 9.73 -5.12 9.29
C ASN A 100 10.74 -4.11 8.72
N SER A 101 11.36 -4.45 7.59
CA SER A 101 12.35 -3.61 6.94
C SER A 101 11.76 -2.34 6.32
N LEU A 102 10.51 -2.39 5.85
CA LEU A 102 9.80 -1.21 5.33
C LEU A 102 9.44 -0.18 6.42
N ASN A 103 9.58 -0.54 7.70
CA ASN A 103 9.25 0.30 8.85
C ASN A 103 7.87 0.96 8.75
N LEU A 104 6.90 0.18 8.32
CA LEU A 104 5.53 0.63 8.08
C LEU A 104 4.67 0.27 9.29
N SER A 105 4.19 1.26 10.03
CA SER A 105 3.38 1.05 11.23
C SER A 105 1.88 1.05 10.97
N VAL A 106 1.42 1.65 9.87
CA VAL A 106 -0.01 1.77 9.53
C VAL A 106 -0.29 1.34 8.10
N CYS A 107 -1.50 0.86 7.86
CA CYS A 107 -1.95 0.46 6.53
C CYS A 107 -1.93 1.64 5.55
N PRO A 108 -1.17 1.59 4.44
CA PRO A 108 -1.06 2.71 3.49
C PRO A 108 -2.38 3.00 2.77
N TYR A 109 -3.27 2.03 2.66
CA TYR A 109 -4.57 2.22 2.04
C TYR A 109 -5.53 3.03 2.91
N CYS A 110 -5.75 2.63 4.16
CA CYS A 110 -6.73 3.32 5.00
C CYS A 110 -6.11 4.29 6.01
N ASN A 111 -4.80 4.26 6.25
CA ASN A 111 -4.11 5.06 7.29
C ASN A 111 -4.82 4.98 8.67
N ARG A 112 -5.40 3.85 9.02
CA ARG A 112 -6.27 3.68 10.19
C ARG A 112 -5.87 2.49 11.04
N GLN A 113 -5.56 1.34 10.42
CA GLN A 113 -5.18 0.13 11.13
C GLN A 113 -3.67 -0.01 11.19
N TYR A 114 -3.16 -0.33 12.38
CA TYR A 114 -1.76 -0.69 12.57
C TYR A 114 -1.46 -1.99 11.84
N ILE A 115 -0.30 -1.99 11.15
CA ILE A 115 0.29 -3.16 10.51
C ILE A 115 1.74 -3.23 10.97
N PHE A 116 2.11 -4.32 11.60
CA PHE A 116 3.50 -4.53 12.05
C PHE A 116 3.82 -6.02 12.03
N GLY A 117 5.08 -6.33 11.89
CA GLY A 117 5.63 -7.66 12.10
C GLY A 117 6.22 -7.80 13.49
N THR A 118 6.34 -9.02 13.97
CA THR A 118 7.06 -9.35 15.19
C THR A 118 8.24 -10.23 14.86
N ASP A 119 9.43 -9.88 15.37
CA ASP A 119 10.69 -10.54 15.00
C ASP A 119 10.69 -12.03 15.39
N ASN A 120 10.05 -12.39 16.49
CA ASN A 120 10.18 -13.72 17.08
C ASN A 120 9.09 -14.73 16.72
N ASN A 121 7.96 -14.33 16.12
CA ASN A 121 6.81 -15.24 16.03
C ASN A 121 6.20 -15.41 14.64
N ARG A 122 6.74 -14.81 13.57
CA ARG A 122 6.12 -14.80 12.23
C ARG A 122 4.64 -14.40 12.24
N LYS A 123 4.14 -13.86 13.38
CA LYS A 123 2.80 -13.31 13.49
C LYS A 123 2.84 -11.91 12.94
N VAL A 124 2.20 -11.72 11.80
CA VAL A 124 2.19 -10.46 11.06
C VAL A 124 0.78 -9.92 11.12
N GLY A 125 0.61 -8.71 11.62
CA GLY A 125 -0.65 -7.98 11.60
C GLY A 125 -1.04 -7.44 10.21
N ALA A 126 -0.22 -7.69 9.20
CA ALA A 126 -0.41 -7.27 7.82
C ALA A 126 -0.66 -8.44 6.87
N GLN A 127 -1.28 -8.12 5.76
CA GLN A 127 -1.33 -8.93 4.56
C GLN A 127 -0.62 -8.18 3.43
N PHE A 128 -0.29 -8.90 2.34
CA PHE A 128 0.23 -8.28 1.13
C PHE A 128 -0.84 -8.38 0.05
N ASP A 129 -1.39 -7.24 -0.31
CA ASP A 129 -2.30 -7.12 -1.45
C ASP A 129 -1.50 -7.09 -2.76
N HIS A 130 -2.08 -7.65 -3.81
CA HIS A 130 -1.56 -7.47 -5.16
C HIS A 130 -2.23 -6.27 -5.81
N PHE A 131 -1.48 -5.19 -6.03
CA PHE A 131 -2.01 -3.98 -6.68
C PHE A 131 -2.65 -4.33 -8.03
N TYR A 132 -1.95 -5.04 -8.89
CA TYR A 132 -2.50 -5.75 -10.04
C TYR A 132 -2.80 -7.19 -9.62
N SER A 133 -4.08 -7.57 -9.66
CA SER A 133 -4.56 -8.86 -9.16
C SER A 133 -3.76 -10.05 -9.72
N LYS A 134 -3.29 -10.94 -8.84
CA LYS A 134 -2.56 -12.17 -9.23
C LYS A 134 -3.41 -13.17 -10.02
N SER A 135 -4.73 -13.08 -9.97
CA SER A 135 -5.62 -13.91 -10.78
C SER A 135 -5.62 -13.48 -12.24
N LYS A 136 -5.57 -12.17 -12.50
CA LYS A 136 -5.50 -11.58 -13.83
C LYS A 136 -4.09 -11.48 -14.38
N TYR A 137 -3.13 -11.15 -13.52
CA TYR A 137 -1.72 -10.90 -13.86
C TYR A 137 -0.78 -11.81 -13.07
N PRO A 138 -0.86 -13.15 -13.26
CA PRO A 138 -0.09 -14.11 -12.46
C PRO A 138 1.43 -13.91 -12.58
N TYR A 139 1.93 -13.39 -13.69
CA TYR A 139 3.35 -13.06 -13.88
C TYR A 139 3.85 -11.92 -12.97
N LEU A 140 2.94 -11.11 -12.39
CA LEU A 140 3.27 -10.08 -11.39
C LEU A 140 3.08 -10.57 -9.94
N ALA A 141 2.74 -11.85 -9.73
CA ALA A 141 2.46 -12.37 -8.39
C ALA A 141 3.66 -12.27 -7.43
N LEU A 142 4.88 -12.27 -7.98
CA LEU A 142 6.14 -12.16 -7.23
C LEU A 142 6.84 -10.81 -7.42
N SER A 143 6.23 -9.85 -8.12
CA SER A 143 6.80 -8.53 -8.27
C SER A 143 6.73 -7.77 -6.95
N PHE A 144 7.87 -7.31 -6.43
CA PHE A 144 7.98 -6.61 -5.15
C PHE A 144 7.05 -5.40 -5.07
N TYR A 145 7.10 -4.54 -6.09
CA TYR A 145 6.30 -3.31 -6.13
C TYR A 145 4.82 -3.52 -6.50
N ASN A 146 4.44 -4.77 -6.78
CA ASN A 146 3.04 -5.19 -6.88
C ASN A 146 2.47 -5.68 -5.55
N LEU A 147 3.32 -5.87 -4.52
CA LEU A 147 2.94 -6.38 -3.20
C LEU A 147 2.83 -5.23 -2.21
N ILE A 148 1.62 -4.78 -1.95
CA ILE A 148 1.35 -3.68 -1.03
C ILE A 148 1.05 -4.23 0.37
N PRO A 149 1.88 -3.95 1.39
CA PRO A 149 1.56 -4.32 2.76
C PRO A 149 0.34 -3.55 3.25
N CYS A 150 -0.69 -4.23 3.70
CA CYS A 150 -1.95 -3.61 4.10
C CYS A 150 -2.66 -4.40 5.20
N CYS A 151 -3.67 -3.80 5.81
CA CYS A 151 -4.50 -4.50 6.77
C CYS A 151 -5.44 -5.52 6.11
N PRO A 152 -5.84 -6.59 6.82
CA PRO A 152 -6.75 -7.61 6.29
C PRO A 152 -8.07 -7.05 5.77
N THR A 153 -8.60 -6.01 6.42
CA THR A 153 -9.84 -5.34 6.00
C THR A 153 -9.72 -4.72 4.61
N CYS A 154 -8.64 -3.95 4.37
CA CYS A 154 -8.42 -3.35 3.05
C CYS A 154 -8.11 -4.39 1.99
N ASN A 155 -7.30 -5.41 2.30
CA ASN A 155 -7.03 -6.48 1.35
C ASN A 155 -8.31 -7.20 0.90
N LYS A 156 -9.21 -7.48 1.85
CA LYS A 156 -10.51 -8.10 1.55
C LYS A 156 -11.44 -7.16 0.78
N ALA A 157 -11.47 -5.87 1.16
CA ALA A 157 -12.34 -4.88 0.51
C ALA A 157 -11.95 -4.67 -0.95
N LYS A 158 -10.65 -4.51 -1.24
CA LYS A 158 -10.17 -4.34 -2.62
C LYS A 158 -10.45 -5.59 -3.47
N GLY A 159 -10.16 -6.78 -2.94
CA GLY A 159 -10.30 -8.02 -3.73
C GLY A 159 -9.54 -7.94 -5.05
N GLU A 160 -10.26 -8.03 -6.16
CA GLU A 160 -9.70 -7.93 -7.52
C GLU A 160 -9.97 -6.59 -8.22
N GLU A 161 -10.51 -5.61 -7.49
CA GLU A 161 -10.78 -4.29 -8.05
C GLU A 161 -9.51 -3.55 -8.44
N CYS A 162 -9.61 -2.80 -9.54
CA CYS A 162 -8.54 -1.92 -9.99
C CYS A 162 -8.64 -0.59 -9.23
N ILE A 163 -7.53 -0.15 -8.70
CA ILE A 163 -7.37 1.15 -8.04
C ILE A 163 -6.29 1.96 -8.76
N GLU A 164 -6.37 3.28 -8.67
CA GLU A 164 -5.46 4.14 -9.44
C GLU A 164 -4.22 4.56 -8.64
N ILE A 165 -4.39 4.89 -7.36
CA ILE A 165 -3.29 5.36 -6.52
C ILE A 165 -2.50 4.17 -5.98
N ASN A 166 -1.25 4.04 -6.44
CA ASN A 166 -0.32 3.02 -5.93
C ASN A 166 0.52 3.61 -4.81
N PRO A 167 0.50 3.07 -3.58
CA PRO A 167 1.24 3.59 -2.44
C PRO A 167 2.77 3.65 -2.62
N TYR A 168 3.34 2.86 -3.52
CA TYR A 168 4.78 2.99 -3.84
C TYR A 168 5.10 4.19 -4.72
N ILE A 169 4.10 4.80 -5.37
CA ILE A 169 4.28 5.98 -6.22
C ILE A 169 3.87 7.24 -5.49
N GLU A 170 2.66 7.22 -4.93
CA GLU A 170 2.03 8.41 -4.35
C GLU A 170 1.01 8.04 -3.26
N GLY A 171 0.70 9.01 -2.39
CA GLY A 171 -0.45 8.97 -1.49
C GLY A 171 -1.57 9.88 -1.97
N PHE A 172 -2.52 10.18 -1.10
CA PHE A 172 -3.56 11.18 -1.41
C PHE A 172 -3.02 12.61 -1.37
N GLU A 173 -2.08 12.88 -0.45
CA GLU A 173 -1.40 14.18 -0.30
C GLU A 173 -2.39 15.36 -0.38
N ASN A 174 -2.23 16.23 -1.40
CA ASN A 174 -3.11 17.37 -1.59
C ASN A 174 -4.38 17.04 -2.39
N ASN A 175 -4.44 15.88 -3.04
CA ASN A 175 -5.51 15.48 -3.97
C ASN A 175 -6.68 14.78 -3.27
N GLY A 176 -6.49 14.35 -2.01
CA GLY A 176 -7.54 13.72 -1.22
C GLY A 176 -7.41 14.08 0.26
N LYS A 177 -8.26 14.99 0.74
CA LYS A 177 -8.24 15.48 2.13
C LYS A 177 -9.50 15.08 2.87
N LEU A 178 -9.32 14.67 4.12
CA LEU A 178 -10.42 14.49 5.05
C LEU A 178 -10.84 15.86 5.58
N MET A 179 -12.14 16.13 5.60
CA MET A 179 -12.71 17.40 6.01
C MET A 179 -13.90 17.20 6.94
N VAL A 180 -14.09 18.13 7.86
CA VAL A 180 -15.34 18.30 8.60
C VAL A 180 -16.17 19.34 7.85
N ASP A 181 -17.38 19.00 7.42
CA ASP A 181 -18.23 19.87 6.58
C ASP A 181 -18.78 21.10 7.35
N SER A 182 -18.97 20.96 8.65
CA SER A 182 -19.40 22.06 9.52
C SER A 182 -18.56 22.12 10.81
N PRO A 183 -17.39 22.79 10.80
CA PRO A 183 -16.55 22.93 11.98
C PRO A 183 -17.25 23.53 13.19
N LEU A 184 -18.14 24.53 12.98
CA LEU A 184 -18.89 25.16 14.06
C LEU A 184 -19.84 24.16 14.75
N ASN A 185 -20.64 23.41 13.97
CA ASN A 185 -21.51 22.38 14.53
C ASN A 185 -20.72 21.27 15.22
N CYS A 186 -19.53 20.94 14.68
CA CYS A 186 -18.61 20.00 15.31
C CYS A 186 -18.17 20.50 16.69
N ILE A 187 -17.76 21.78 16.82
CA ILE A 187 -17.36 22.38 18.11
C ILE A 187 -18.50 22.41 19.11
N LEU A 188 -19.69 22.79 18.66
CA LEU A 188 -20.90 22.90 19.50
C LEU A 188 -21.54 21.53 19.83
N ARG A 189 -21.00 20.43 19.32
CA ARG A 189 -21.55 19.07 19.43
C ARG A 189 -22.99 18.94 18.90
N ASN A 190 -23.39 19.77 17.97
CA ASN A 190 -24.65 19.61 17.26
C ASN A 190 -24.64 18.34 16.39
N ALA A 191 -25.81 17.76 16.09
CA ALA A 191 -25.89 16.53 15.29
C ALA A 191 -25.48 16.72 13.82
N ASP A 192 -25.58 17.94 13.29
CA ASP A 192 -25.51 18.25 11.86
C ASP A 192 -24.09 18.58 11.39
N TRP A 193 -23.22 17.58 11.43
CA TRP A 193 -21.90 17.65 10.80
C TRP A 193 -21.41 16.25 10.43
N GLU A 194 -20.58 16.17 9.40
CA GLU A 194 -20.00 14.92 8.92
C GLU A 194 -18.52 15.06 8.57
N VAL A 195 -17.86 13.91 8.60
CA VAL A 195 -16.50 13.75 8.07
C VAL A 195 -16.64 13.28 6.62
N LYS A 196 -16.02 14.01 5.69
CA LYS A 196 -16.09 13.74 4.24
C LYS A 196 -14.72 13.85 3.59
N PHE A 197 -14.52 13.10 2.51
CA PHE A 197 -13.36 13.32 1.65
C PHE A 197 -13.66 14.39 0.60
N LYS A 198 -12.76 15.38 0.49
CA LYS A 198 -12.64 16.23 -0.70
C LYS A 198 -11.51 15.66 -1.54
N ALA A 199 -11.82 15.06 -2.68
CA ALA A 199 -10.88 14.27 -3.46
C ALA A 199 -11.07 14.48 -4.97
N ASP A 200 -9.98 14.36 -5.73
CA ASP A 200 -10.01 14.26 -7.19
C ASP A 200 -10.56 12.90 -7.64
N ASP A 201 -10.78 12.74 -8.94
CA ASP A 201 -11.39 11.52 -9.49
C ASP A 201 -10.51 10.29 -9.30
N ARG A 202 -9.17 10.43 -9.37
CA ARG A 202 -8.23 9.35 -9.12
C ARG A 202 -8.31 8.84 -7.68
N CYS A 203 -8.36 9.76 -6.72
CA CYS A 203 -8.52 9.42 -5.31
C CYS A 203 -9.88 8.78 -5.02
N LYS A 204 -10.95 9.20 -5.73
CA LYS A 204 -12.30 8.65 -5.56
C LYS A 204 -12.36 7.15 -5.83
N THR A 205 -11.67 6.66 -6.86
CA THR A 205 -11.59 5.22 -7.15
C THR A 205 -11.08 4.43 -5.94
N ASN A 206 -9.99 4.90 -5.33
CA ASN A 206 -9.43 4.27 -4.14
C ASN A 206 -10.34 4.44 -2.90
N ILE A 207 -10.97 5.62 -2.71
CA ILE A 207 -11.91 5.85 -1.61
C ILE A 207 -13.07 4.87 -1.67
N GLN A 208 -13.63 4.64 -2.86
CA GLN A 208 -14.73 3.70 -3.08
C GLN A 208 -14.30 2.25 -2.84
N ALA A 209 -13.19 1.81 -3.44
CA ALA A 209 -12.70 0.43 -3.32
C ALA A 209 -12.45 0.01 -1.86
N PHE A 210 -12.04 0.94 -1.01
CA PHE A 210 -11.81 0.68 0.42
C PHE A 210 -12.93 1.16 1.34
N ALA A 211 -14.03 1.69 0.79
CA ALA A 211 -15.14 2.28 1.54
C ALA A 211 -14.66 3.31 2.59
N LEU A 212 -13.67 4.16 2.24
CA LEU A 212 -13.02 5.05 3.21
C LEU A 212 -14.00 6.08 3.77
N ASP A 213 -14.93 6.59 2.97
CA ASP A 213 -15.97 7.52 3.45
C ASP A 213 -16.77 6.90 4.60
N GLU A 214 -17.24 5.66 4.43
CA GLU A 214 -18.02 4.95 5.46
C GLU A 214 -17.17 4.65 6.70
N LEU A 215 -15.91 4.28 6.50
CA LEU A 215 -14.99 4.00 7.60
C LEU A 215 -14.70 5.26 8.43
N TYR A 216 -14.44 6.39 7.78
CA TYR A 216 -14.08 7.63 8.48
C TYR A 216 -15.27 8.35 9.09
N LYS A 217 -16.49 8.17 8.58
CA LYS A 217 -17.73 8.62 9.26
C LYS A 217 -17.89 8.04 10.67
N LYS A 218 -17.31 6.87 10.94
CA LYS A 218 -17.33 6.25 12.28
C LYS A 218 -16.33 6.89 13.26
N HIS A 219 -15.47 7.79 12.81
CA HIS A 219 -14.44 8.46 13.61
C HIS A 219 -14.77 9.92 13.92
N LYS A 220 -16.07 10.25 14.11
CA LYS A 220 -16.52 11.59 14.47
C LYS A 220 -15.89 12.11 15.78
N ASP A 221 -15.70 11.24 16.75
CA ASP A 221 -15.05 11.54 18.04
C ASP A 221 -13.62 12.05 17.86
N TYR A 222 -12.81 11.35 17.05
CA TYR A 222 -11.44 11.80 16.72
C TYR A 222 -11.43 13.11 15.93
N ALA A 223 -12.34 13.24 14.95
CA ALA A 223 -12.45 14.47 14.17
C ALA A 223 -12.83 15.65 15.06
N HIS A 224 -13.77 15.46 15.99
CA HIS A 224 -14.15 16.45 16.99
C HIS A 224 -12.97 16.89 17.86
N GLU A 225 -12.20 15.93 18.39
CA GLU A 225 -11.00 16.20 19.19
C GLU A 225 -9.96 17.03 18.40
N ILE A 226 -9.72 16.69 17.14
CA ILE A 226 -8.79 17.43 16.28
C ILE A 226 -9.27 18.86 16.04
N VAL A 227 -10.57 19.05 15.76
CA VAL A 227 -11.15 20.38 15.57
C VAL A 227 -11.04 21.21 16.85
N LEU A 228 -11.35 20.65 18.02
CA LEU A 228 -11.17 21.34 19.31
C LEU A 228 -9.71 21.73 19.55
N LYS A 229 -8.78 20.83 19.30
CA LYS A 229 -7.35 21.10 19.41
C LYS A 229 -6.91 22.22 18.46
N SER A 230 -7.42 22.25 17.25
CA SER A 230 -7.10 23.34 16.29
C SER A 230 -7.55 24.72 16.76
N VAL A 231 -8.65 24.80 17.52
CA VAL A 231 -9.12 26.03 18.15
C VAL A 231 -8.28 26.38 19.38
N ALA A 232 -7.98 25.38 20.22
CA ALA A 232 -7.19 25.59 21.44
C ALA A 232 -5.74 26.00 21.12
N TYR A 233 -5.13 25.37 20.11
CA TYR A 233 -3.73 25.62 19.71
C TYR A 233 -3.61 26.70 18.64
N GLN A 234 -4.26 27.86 18.90
CA GLN A 234 -4.15 29.02 18.04
C GLN A 234 -2.75 29.66 18.11
N LYS A 235 -2.50 30.57 17.18
CA LYS A 235 -1.21 31.29 17.05
C LYS A 235 -0.73 31.91 18.38
N GLY A 236 -1.66 32.40 19.20
CA GLY A 236 -1.37 32.93 20.55
C GLY A 236 -0.77 31.87 21.46
N TYR A 237 -1.45 30.72 21.61
CA TYR A 237 -0.97 29.60 22.42
C TYR A 237 0.41 29.10 21.97
N TYR A 238 0.62 29.00 20.66
CA TYR A 238 1.91 28.58 20.10
C TYR A 238 3.04 29.57 20.44
N ASN A 239 2.75 30.87 20.40
CA ASN A 239 3.70 31.91 20.80
C ASN A 239 4.03 31.85 22.29
N ASP A 240 3.02 31.65 23.13
CA ASP A 240 3.21 31.51 24.59
C ASP A 240 4.02 30.25 24.95
N LEU A 241 3.80 29.19 24.20
CA LEU A 241 4.57 27.94 24.33
C LEU A 241 6.05 28.18 23.94
N LYS A 242 6.30 28.89 22.83
CA LYS A 242 7.67 29.27 22.40
C LYS A 242 8.38 30.08 23.48
N ILE A 243 7.70 31.09 24.05
CA ILE A 243 8.27 31.90 25.14
C ILE A 243 8.62 31.03 26.34
N SER A 244 7.72 30.13 26.72
CA SER A 244 7.92 29.24 27.85
C SER A 244 9.11 28.30 27.64
N PHE A 245 9.25 27.73 26.46
CA PHE A 245 10.38 26.84 26.11
C PHE A 245 11.72 27.58 26.02
N ARG A 246 11.74 28.81 25.48
CA ARG A 246 12.94 29.66 25.49
C ARG A 246 13.41 29.96 26.91
N ASN A 247 12.50 30.15 27.85
CA ASN A 247 12.81 30.41 29.28
C ASN A 247 13.50 29.22 29.96
N ILE A 248 13.35 27.99 29.44
CA ILE A 248 14.03 26.78 29.92
C ILE A 248 15.17 26.34 29.00
N GLY A 249 15.62 27.21 28.06
CA GLY A 249 16.81 27.00 27.21
C GLY A 249 16.57 26.14 25.96
N ILE A 250 15.31 25.90 25.55
CA ILE A 250 14.99 25.19 24.30
C ILE A 250 14.96 26.17 23.14
N THR A 251 15.68 25.88 22.06
CA THR A 251 15.75 26.75 20.87
C THR A 251 14.54 26.59 19.97
N ASP A 252 14.24 27.62 19.16
CA ASP A 252 13.14 27.61 18.21
C ASP A 252 13.26 26.47 17.18
N GLU A 253 14.47 26.14 16.73
CA GLU A 253 14.72 25.02 15.82
C GLU A 253 14.30 23.66 16.43
N THR A 254 14.40 23.51 17.74
CA THR A 254 13.98 22.28 18.44
C THR A 254 12.46 22.23 18.59
N ILE A 255 11.80 23.40 18.65
CA ILE A 255 10.33 23.47 18.80
C ILE A 255 9.61 23.25 17.45
N GLU A 256 10.27 23.58 16.35
CA GLU A 256 9.71 23.49 14.99
C GLU A 256 9.93 22.12 14.31
N ARG A 257 10.69 21.23 14.94
CA ARG A 257 10.87 19.83 14.54
C ARG A 257 9.79 18.92 15.14
#